data_4fce043bbb006bbfff8a4397cd7af04a
#
_entry.id   4fce043bbb006bbfff8a4397cd7af04a
#
_cell.length_a   1.000
_cell.length_b   1.000
_cell.length_c   1.000
_cell.angle_alpha   90.00
_cell.angle_beta   90.00
_cell.angle_gamma   90.00
#
_symmetry.space_group_name_H-M   'P 1'
#
loop_
_entity.id
_entity.type
_entity.pdbx_description
1 polymer ?
#
loop_
_entity_poly.entity_id
_entity_poly.type
_entity_poly.pdbx_seq_one_letter_code
_entity_poly.pdbx_strand_id
1 'polypeptide(L)'
;MTGIQEQKAIDENLDAPKEKLPPARVGSNILNYLAGSMTPLIPAMITAAMFKTLQVLLGPDMLGFVTAESDFYLLCGILYNAFFYFLPIYLGYTAAKKLGASPVMGMFTACMLLVPDFVALADAGESFSVYGIPCMVNNYAQTVLPVILSVWVMSYVERFFKKVIPDTLSTIFTPFLTMAVMVPIAFCALAPLGAFLGGYIGNALLTFGDVGGFLAVAVVAALWEFLVMTGMHQVLIVFAISAMMTNGVDNFVLTAGGYATWAAFGMALGAFLRLRNKNEKALALGYFISGILGGVTEPALYGVGFKYKRPFVAMAIGGFLGGLYAGLTHVGTYVMGATNFLSVLGYVSGGTGNMINGCIGCVIALGASAALTYFFGFTAADLEPETATV
;
A
#
# COMPACT_ATOMS: atom_id res chain seq x y z
N MET A 1 -31.84 1.41 -19.15
CA MET A 1 -31.53 0.24 -20.00
C MET A 1 -30.07 -0.23 -19.92
N THR A 2 -29.13 0.60 -19.50
CA THR A 2 -27.69 0.27 -19.38
C THR A 2 -27.35 -0.70 -18.25
N GLY A 3 -28.01 -0.63 -17.08
CA GLY A 3 -27.69 -1.48 -15.92
C GLY A 3 -28.03 -2.98 -16.13
N ILE A 4 -29.07 -3.30 -16.88
CA ILE A 4 -29.46 -4.70 -17.15
C ILE A 4 -28.50 -5.33 -18.17
N GLN A 5 -27.94 -4.55 -19.08
CA GLN A 5 -26.94 -5.04 -20.07
C GLN A 5 -25.58 -5.26 -19.43
N GLU A 6 -25.18 -4.40 -18.49
CA GLU A 6 -23.95 -4.61 -17.68
C GLU A 6 -24.08 -5.85 -16.79
N GLN A 7 -25.25 -6.06 -16.16
CA GLN A 7 -25.50 -7.24 -15.34
C GLN A 7 -25.47 -8.53 -16.18
N LYS A 8 -26.04 -8.55 -17.38
CA LYS A 8 -25.96 -9.70 -18.30
C LYS A 8 -24.55 -9.98 -18.80
N ALA A 9 -23.75 -8.94 -19.10
CA ALA A 9 -22.36 -9.11 -19.51
C ALA A 9 -21.47 -9.65 -18.37
N ILE A 10 -21.82 -9.32 -17.11
CA ILE A 10 -21.16 -9.88 -15.93
C ILE A 10 -21.54 -11.36 -15.76
N ASP A 11 -22.81 -11.72 -15.97
CA ASP A 11 -23.29 -13.09 -15.81
C ASP A 11 -22.77 -14.03 -16.93
N GLU A 12 -22.63 -13.57 -18.16
CA GLU A 12 -22.05 -14.34 -19.26
C GLU A 12 -20.55 -14.65 -19.07
N ASN A 13 -19.81 -13.77 -18.38
CA ASN A 13 -18.38 -13.99 -18.09
C ASN A 13 -18.15 -15.01 -16.94
N LEU A 14 -19.19 -15.38 -16.20
CA LEU A 14 -19.10 -16.32 -15.09
C LEU A 14 -19.11 -17.79 -15.53
N ASP A 15 -19.64 -18.09 -16.73
CA ASP A 15 -19.84 -19.46 -17.24
C ASP A 15 -18.74 -19.94 -18.21
N ALA A 16 -17.70 -19.15 -18.46
CA ALA A 16 -16.57 -19.55 -19.28
C ALA A 16 -15.78 -20.71 -18.65
N PRO A 17 -15.46 -21.79 -19.43
CA PRO A 17 -14.73 -22.94 -18.89
C PRO A 17 -13.36 -22.54 -18.35
N LYS A 18 -13.07 -22.93 -17.10
CA LYS A 18 -11.79 -22.66 -16.45
C LYS A 18 -10.70 -23.60 -17.01
N GLU A 19 -9.83 -23.10 -17.87
CA GLU A 19 -8.57 -23.79 -18.19
C GLU A 19 -7.70 -23.94 -16.92
N LYS A 20 -7.11 -25.14 -16.77
CA LYS A 20 -6.11 -25.38 -15.71
C LYS A 20 -4.87 -24.51 -15.98
N LEU A 21 -4.66 -23.50 -15.16
CA LEU A 21 -3.60 -22.54 -15.33
C LEU A 21 -2.24 -23.09 -14.85
N PRO A 22 -1.16 -22.96 -15.64
CA PRO A 22 0.17 -23.30 -15.16
C PRO A 22 0.61 -22.38 -14.01
N PRO A 23 1.49 -22.85 -13.08
CA PRO A 23 1.88 -22.11 -11.88
C PRO A 23 2.39 -20.68 -12.14
N ALA A 24 3.05 -20.45 -13.27
CA ALA A 24 3.52 -19.13 -13.67
C ALA A 24 2.38 -18.13 -13.94
N ARG A 25 1.17 -18.60 -14.33
CA ARG A 25 0.00 -17.75 -14.50
C ARG A 25 -0.71 -17.43 -13.21
N VAL A 26 -0.53 -18.23 -12.14
CA VAL A 26 -1.17 -17.95 -10.85
C VAL A 26 -0.58 -16.67 -10.23
N GLY A 27 0.75 -16.53 -10.22
CA GLY A 27 1.39 -15.31 -9.73
C GLY A 27 1.00 -14.06 -10.55
N SER A 28 0.94 -14.19 -11.88
CA SER A 28 0.48 -13.11 -12.76
C SER A 28 -0.98 -12.72 -12.48
N ASN A 29 -1.86 -13.69 -12.20
CA ASN A 29 -3.28 -13.42 -11.91
C ASN A 29 -3.45 -12.72 -10.55
N ILE A 30 -2.65 -13.09 -9.54
CA ILE A 30 -2.64 -12.41 -8.23
C ILE A 30 -2.21 -10.96 -8.40
N LEU A 31 -1.09 -10.71 -9.12
CA LEU A 31 -0.62 -9.36 -9.39
C LEU A 31 -1.63 -8.54 -10.19
N ASN A 32 -2.28 -9.14 -11.20
CA ASN A 32 -3.31 -8.48 -11.99
C ASN A 32 -4.56 -8.17 -11.17
N TYR A 33 -4.91 -9.02 -10.21
CA TYR A 33 -6.01 -8.78 -9.30
C TYR A 33 -5.68 -7.62 -8.36
N LEU A 34 -4.51 -7.63 -7.72
CA LEU A 34 -4.04 -6.56 -6.85
C LEU A 34 -3.97 -5.21 -7.61
N ALA A 35 -3.26 -5.18 -8.75
CA ALA A 35 -3.12 -3.98 -9.57
C ALA A 35 -4.48 -3.45 -10.04
N GLY A 36 -5.33 -4.33 -10.57
CA GLY A 36 -6.65 -3.94 -11.07
C GLY A 36 -7.61 -3.46 -9.98
N SER A 37 -7.41 -3.88 -8.73
CA SER A 37 -8.18 -3.40 -7.59
C SER A 37 -7.69 -2.04 -7.11
N MET A 38 -6.38 -1.76 -7.21
CA MET A 38 -5.77 -0.52 -6.71
C MET A 38 -5.80 0.63 -7.72
N THR A 39 -5.64 0.34 -9.02
CA THR A 39 -5.58 1.36 -10.08
C THR A 39 -6.75 2.37 -10.07
N PRO A 40 -8.02 1.97 -9.88
CA PRO A 40 -9.12 2.93 -9.82
C PRO A 40 -9.07 3.89 -8.63
N LEU A 41 -8.31 3.55 -7.58
CA LEU A 41 -8.19 4.35 -6.36
C LEU A 41 -7.12 5.45 -6.47
N ILE A 42 -6.23 5.38 -7.45
CA ILE A 42 -5.08 6.28 -7.61
C ILE A 42 -5.47 7.76 -7.58
N PRO A 43 -6.50 8.24 -8.30
CA PRO A 43 -6.87 9.66 -8.27
C PRO A 43 -7.27 10.15 -6.87
N ALA A 44 -8.01 9.32 -6.11
CA ALA A 44 -8.41 9.65 -4.75
C ALA A 44 -7.22 9.59 -3.77
N MET A 45 -6.30 8.64 -3.96
CA MET A 45 -5.03 8.57 -3.22
C MET A 45 -4.20 9.84 -3.40
N ILE A 46 -4.05 10.32 -4.64
CA ILE A 46 -3.33 11.56 -4.94
C ILE A 46 -4.01 12.74 -4.24
N THR A 47 -5.33 12.83 -4.33
CA THR A 47 -6.09 13.91 -3.68
C THR A 47 -5.84 13.94 -2.16
N ALA A 48 -5.95 12.81 -1.50
CA ALA A 48 -5.69 12.71 -0.06
C ALA A 48 -4.23 13.05 0.28
N ALA A 49 -3.27 12.57 -0.53
CA ALA A 49 -1.85 12.87 -0.38
C ALA A 49 -1.55 14.37 -0.53
N MET A 50 -2.25 15.08 -1.42
CA MET A 50 -2.10 16.54 -1.57
C MET A 50 -2.53 17.30 -0.31
N PHE A 51 -3.57 16.87 0.40
CA PHE A 51 -3.92 17.45 1.70
C PHE A 51 -2.82 17.21 2.74
N LYS A 52 -2.21 16.02 2.76
CA LYS A 52 -1.05 15.76 3.61
C LYS A 52 0.13 16.66 3.25
N THR A 53 0.36 16.86 1.96
CA THR A 53 1.39 17.78 1.46
C THR A 53 1.17 19.21 1.98
N LEU A 54 -0.07 19.72 1.90
CA LEU A 54 -0.42 21.04 2.43
C LEU A 54 -0.24 21.12 3.95
N GLN A 55 -0.64 20.07 4.67
CA GLN A 55 -0.45 19.98 6.13
C GLN A 55 1.03 20.13 6.51
N VAL A 56 1.93 19.38 5.84
CA VAL A 56 3.36 19.40 6.12
C VAL A 56 3.99 20.71 5.66
N LEU A 57 3.67 21.16 4.44
CA LEU A 57 4.26 22.36 3.84
C LEU A 57 3.97 23.63 4.64
N LEU A 58 2.70 23.82 5.07
CA LEU A 58 2.26 25.00 5.80
C LEU A 58 2.41 24.85 7.33
N GLY A 59 2.59 23.63 7.79
CA GLY A 59 2.69 23.28 9.20
C GLY A 59 4.00 23.70 9.86
N PRO A 60 4.14 23.40 11.18
CA PRO A 60 5.30 23.81 11.98
C PRO A 60 6.61 23.15 11.50
N ASP A 61 6.52 22.01 10.80
CA ASP A 61 7.70 21.25 10.35
C ASP A 61 8.43 21.92 9.16
N MET A 62 7.76 22.85 8.43
CA MET A 62 8.35 23.54 7.29
C MET A 62 8.21 25.07 7.37
N LEU A 63 7.11 25.61 6.82
CA LEU A 63 6.95 27.07 6.70
C LEU A 63 6.44 27.72 7.98
N GLY A 64 5.83 26.95 8.88
CA GLY A 64 5.32 27.45 10.16
C GLY A 64 4.19 28.47 10.05
N PHE A 65 3.50 28.55 8.91
CA PHE A 65 2.36 29.47 8.72
C PHE A 65 1.14 29.03 9.52
N VAL A 66 1.06 27.75 9.86
CA VAL A 66 -0.09 27.12 10.53
C VAL A 66 0.42 26.31 11.71
N THR A 67 -0.17 26.49 12.89
CA THR A 67 0.18 25.70 14.07
C THR A 67 -0.49 24.32 14.03
N ALA A 68 0.06 23.37 14.78
CA ALA A 68 -0.49 22.01 14.85
C ALA A 68 -1.90 21.95 15.45
N GLU A 69 -2.30 22.92 16.27
CA GLU A 69 -3.61 23.02 16.88
C GLU A 69 -4.64 23.75 15.99
N SER A 70 -4.22 24.31 14.85
CA SER A 70 -5.13 25.03 13.98
C SER A 70 -6.12 24.11 13.29
N ASP A 71 -7.35 24.61 13.12
CA ASP A 71 -8.42 23.86 12.43
C ASP A 71 -8.01 23.45 11.01
N PHE A 72 -7.24 24.29 10.31
CA PHE A 72 -6.76 23.97 8.97
C PHE A 72 -5.79 22.79 8.98
N TYR A 73 -4.84 22.75 9.94
CA TYR A 73 -3.91 21.64 10.08
C TYR A 73 -4.63 20.33 10.40
N LEU A 74 -5.58 20.39 11.33
CA LEU A 74 -6.43 19.25 11.70
C LEU A 74 -7.29 18.79 10.51
N LEU A 75 -7.91 19.73 9.77
CA LEU A 75 -8.73 19.44 8.60
C LEU A 75 -7.93 18.69 7.52
N CYS A 76 -6.72 19.14 7.22
CA CYS A 76 -5.84 18.44 6.26
C CYS A 76 -5.54 17.01 6.71
N GLY A 77 -5.28 16.79 7.98
CA GLY A 77 -5.09 15.46 8.56
C GLY A 77 -6.34 14.59 8.47
N ILE A 78 -7.53 15.17 8.76
CA ILE A 78 -8.81 14.46 8.62
C ILE A 78 -9.06 14.04 7.17
N LEU A 79 -8.82 14.92 6.19
CA LEU A 79 -9.03 14.61 4.77
C LEU A 79 -8.06 13.52 4.27
N TYR A 80 -6.81 13.54 4.72
CA TYR A 80 -5.86 12.46 4.46
C TYR A 80 -6.36 11.13 5.04
N ASN A 81 -6.72 11.11 6.32
CA ASN A 81 -7.19 9.92 7.02
C ASN A 81 -8.54 9.41 6.49
N ALA A 82 -9.43 10.30 6.01
CA ALA A 82 -10.69 9.92 5.38
C ALA A 82 -10.50 8.98 4.18
N PHE A 83 -9.36 9.04 3.51
CA PHE A 83 -9.03 8.08 2.46
C PHE A 83 -8.18 6.91 3.00
N PHE A 84 -7.04 7.20 3.61
CA PHE A 84 -6.08 6.14 3.95
C PHE A 84 -6.53 5.24 5.10
N TYR A 85 -7.21 5.78 6.11
CA TYR A 85 -7.81 4.97 7.16
C TYR A 85 -8.88 4.01 6.62
N PHE A 86 -9.71 4.50 5.70
CA PHE A 86 -10.77 3.73 5.06
C PHE A 86 -10.35 3.06 3.75
N LEU A 87 -9.06 3.05 3.42
CA LEU A 87 -8.54 2.38 2.22
C LEU A 87 -9.08 0.96 2.03
N PRO A 88 -9.20 0.12 3.08
CA PRO A 88 -9.79 -1.21 2.96
C PRO A 88 -11.21 -1.21 2.36
N ILE A 89 -12.04 -0.19 2.67
CA ILE A 89 -13.42 -0.10 2.17
C ILE A 89 -13.44 0.20 0.67
N TYR A 90 -12.64 1.19 0.23
CA TYR A 90 -12.50 1.51 -1.19
C TYR A 90 -11.95 0.31 -1.97
N LEU A 91 -10.98 -0.37 -1.37
CA LEU A 91 -10.38 -1.57 -1.94
C LEU A 91 -11.39 -2.72 -2.02
N GLY A 92 -12.24 -2.88 -1.01
CA GLY A 92 -13.33 -3.84 -1.01
C GLY A 92 -14.27 -3.65 -2.19
N TYR A 93 -14.62 -2.40 -2.51
CA TYR A 93 -15.43 -2.05 -3.67
C TYR A 93 -14.74 -2.44 -4.99
N THR A 94 -13.52 -1.96 -5.19
CA THR A 94 -12.82 -2.16 -6.47
C THR A 94 -12.41 -3.61 -6.69
N ALA A 95 -12.01 -4.31 -5.63
CA ALA A 95 -11.66 -5.73 -5.66
C ALA A 95 -12.88 -6.61 -6.03
N ALA A 96 -14.05 -6.35 -5.41
CA ALA A 96 -15.28 -7.06 -5.76
C ALA A 96 -15.68 -6.79 -7.21
N LYS A 97 -15.62 -5.53 -7.65
CA LYS A 97 -15.88 -5.16 -9.06
C LYS A 97 -14.93 -5.87 -10.03
N LYS A 98 -13.64 -5.98 -9.68
CA LYS A 98 -12.63 -6.69 -10.50
C LYS A 98 -12.91 -8.18 -10.63
N LEU A 99 -13.54 -8.79 -9.61
CA LEU A 99 -13.91 -10.20 -9.59
C LEU A 99 -15.31 -10.48 -10.17
N GLY A 100 -16.05 -9.45 -10.59
CA GLY A 100 -17.45 -9.60 -11.04
C GLY A 100 -18.42 -9.94 -9.89
N ALA A 101 -18.05 -9.64 -8.64
CA ALA A 101 -18.91 -9.76 -7.47
C ALA A 101 -19.59 -8.41 -7.14
N SER A 102 -20.54 -8.41 -6.21
CA SER A 102 -21.20 -7.18 -5.78
C SER A 102 -20.22 -6.21 -5.09
N PRO A 103 -19.97 -5.01 -5.65
CA PRO A 103 -19.05 -4.05 -5.05
C PRO A 103 -19.50 -3.60 -3.64
N VAL A 104 -20.81 -3.47 -3.42
CA VAL A 104 -21.36 -3.08 -2.12
C VAL A 104 -21.11 -4.17 -1.06
N MET A 105 -21.19 -5.44 -1.46
CA MET A 105 -20.86 -6.56 -0.58
C MET A 105 -19.36 -6.60 -0.25
N GLY A 106 -18.51 -6.25 -1.23
CA GLY A 106 -17.08 -6.06 -1.00
C GLY A 106 -16.78 -4.95 0.01
N MET A 107 -17.46 -3.81 -0.11
CA MET A 107 -17.38 -2.73 0.90
C MET A 107 -17.85 -3.21 2.26
N PHE A 108 -18.99 -3.90 2.34
CA PHE A 108 -19.51 -4.41 3.61
C PHE A 108 -18.54 -5.38 4.29
N THR A 109 -17.92 -6.27 3.50
CA THR A 109 -16.87 -7.18 3.99
C THR A 109 -15.68 -6.44 4.58
N ALA A 110 -15.30 -5.29 4.01
CA ALA A 110 -14.25 -4.45 4.56
C ALA A 110 -14.70 -3.66 5.79
N CYS A 111 -15.92 -3.08 5.75
CA CYS A 111 -16.46 -2.28 6.84
C CYS A 111 -16.56 -3.05 8.15
N MET A 112 -16.92 -4.34 8.11
CA MET A 112 -17.04 -5.14 9.34
C MET A 112 -15.71 -5.28 10.10
N LEU A 113 -14.56 -5.17 9.40
CA LEU A 113 -13.21 -5.21 9.98
C LEU A 113 -12.75 -3.86 10.55
N LEU A 114 -13.49 -2.77 10.26
CA LEU A 114 -13.12 -1.39 10.56
C LEU A 114 -14.14 -0.67 11.42
N VAL A 115 -15.26 -1.34 11.75
CA VAL A 115 -16.29 -0.73 12.60
C VAL A 115 -15.68 -0.33 13.94
N PRO A 116 -15.99 0.87 14.47
CA PRO A 116 -15.36 1.40 15.69
C PRO A 116 -15.40 0.44 16.88
N ASP A 117 -16.51 -0.28 17.07
CA ASP A 117 -16.64 -1.26 18.16
C ASP A 117 -15.59 -2.37 18.06
N PHE A 118 -15.30 -2.87 16.85
CA PHE A 118 -14.29 -3.90 16.64
C PHE A 118 -12.87 -3.35 16.80
N VAL A 119 -12.62 -2.13 16.32
CA VAL A 119 -11.34 -1.45 16.51
C VAL A 119 -11.08 -1.17 17.99
N ALA A 120 -12.11 -0.75 18.75
CA ALA A 120 -12.00 -0.55 20.18
C ALA A 120 -11.66 -1.84 20.95
N LEU A 121 -12.22 -2.99 20.55
CA LEU A 121 -11.83 -4.31 21.10
C LEU A 121 -10.37 -4.63 20.81
N ALA A 122 -9.88 -4.30 19.60
CA ALA A 122 -8.49 -4.50 19.23
C ALA A 122 -7.54 -3.64 20.08
N ASP A 123 -7.87 -2.36 20.24
CA ASP A 123 -7.06 -1.41 21.00
C ASP A 123 -7.07 -1.72 22.51
N ALA A 124 -8.19 -2.28 23.02
CA ALA A 124 -8.30 -2.75 24.40
C ALA A 124 -7.64 -4.13 24.65
N GLY A 125 -7.26 -4.85 23.59
CA GLY A 125 -6.73 -6.22 23.70
C GLY A 125 -7.76 -7.24 24.20
N GLU A 126 -9.05 -6.97 23.98
CA GLU A 126 -10.14 -7.84 24.44
C GLU A 126 -10.34 -9.04 23.50
N SER A 127 -10.81 -10.15 24.09
CA SER A 127 -11.15 -11.35 23.32
C SER A 127 -12.52 -11.21 22.67
N PHE A 128 -12.64 -11.64 21.42
CA PHE A 128 -13.89 -11.67 20.69
C PHE A 128 -14.14 -13.05 20.08
N SER A 129 -15.38 -13.46 20.00
CA SER A 129 -15.76 -14.72 19.37
C SER A 129 -16.89 -14.53 18.37
N VAL A 130 -16.75 -15.18 17.22
CA VAL A 130 -17.74 -15.18 16.13
C VAL A 130 -18.40 -16.55 16.09
N TYR A 131 -19.71 -16.61 16.33
CA TYR A 131 -20.49 -17.86 16.42
C TYR A 131 -19.89 -18.88 17.42
N GLY A 132 -19.27 -18.39 18.50
CA GLY A 132 -18.58 -19.22 19.49
C GLY A 132 -17.16 -19.64 19.10
N ILE A 133 -16.66 -19.23 17.93
CA ILE A 133 -15.28 -19.47 17.50
C ILE A 133 -14.42 -18.29 17.96
N PRO A 134 -13.38 -18.50 18.79
CA PRO A 134 -12.46 -17.43 19.17
C PRO A 134 -11.77 -16.85 17.94
N CYS A 135 -11.70 -15.53 17.83
CA CYS A 135 -10.97 -14.88 16.76
C CYS A 135 -9.90 -13.91 17.31
N MET A 136 -8.84 -13.74 16.56
CA MET A 136 -7.82 -12.74 16.87
C MET A 136 -8.33 -11.36 16.49
N VAL A 137 -8.28 -10.43 17.45
CA VAL A 137 -8.75 -9.05 17.26
C VAL A 137 -7.54 -8.18 16.97
N ASN A 138 -7.54 -7.53 15.80
CA ASN A 138 -6.50 -6.60 15.39
C ASN A 138 -7.12 -5.37 14.72
N ASN A 139 -6.42 -4.26 14.75
CA ASN A 139 -6.79 -3.09 13.97
C ASN A 139 -6.38 -3.29 12.52
N TYR A 140 -7.36 -3.41 11.63
CA TYR A 140 -7.15 -3.63 10.19
C TYR A 140 -7.22 -2.33 9.36
N ALA A 141 -7.30 -1.16 10.01
CA ALA A 141 -7.21 0.13 9.30
C ALA A 141 -5.90 0.22 8.51
N GLN A 142 -5.95 0.87 7.35
CA GLN A 142 -4.79 1.05 6.46
C GLN A 142 -4.17 -0.26 5.92
N THR A 143 -4.81 -1.42 6.12
CA THR A 143 -4.31 -2.70 5.63
C THR A 143 -4.91 -3.05 4.27
N VAL A 144 -4.21 -3.86 3.48
CA VAL A 144 -4.62 -4.29 2.13
C VAL A 144 -4.95 -5.79 2.09
N LEU A 145 -4.06 -6.64 2.60
CA LEU A 145 -4.18 -8.09 2.46
C LEU A 145 -5.44 -8.70 3.08
N PRO A 146 -5.86 -8.34 4.30
CA PRO A 146 -7.06 -8.89 4.92
C PRO A 146 -8.30 -8.73 4.04
N VAL A 147 -8.48 -7.54 3.45
CA VAL A 147 -9.66 -7.24 2.63
C VAL A 147 -9.58 -7.89 1.26
N ILE A 148 -8.43 -7.85 0.60
CA ILE A 148 -8.23 -8.49 -0.71
C ILE A 148 -8.55 -9.99 -0.63
N LEU A 149 -8.04 -10.68 0.39
CA LEU A 149 -8.30 -12.11 0.63
C LEU A 149 -9.78 -12.35 0.95
N SER A 150 -10.36 -11.50 1.81
CA SER A 150 -11.77 -11.63 2.21
C SER A 150 -12.72 -11.44 1.03
N VAL A 151 -12.49 -10.43 0.20
CA VAL A 151 -13.31 -10.16 -0.99
C VAL A 151 -13.13 -11.24 -2.06
N TRP A 152 -11.91 -11.77 -2.20
CA TRP A 152 -11.67 -12.88 -3.10
C TRP A 152 -12.51 -14.11 -2.71
N VAL A 153 -12.52 -14.51 -1.45
CA VAL A 153 -13.33 -15.61 -0.94
C VAL A 153 -14.82 -15.27 -1.02
N MET A 154 -15.22 -14.04 -0.63
CA MET A 154 -16.59 -13.55 -0.70
C MET A 154 -17.16 -13.69 -2.12
N SER A 155 -16.36 -13.44 -3.15
CA SER A 155 -16.81 -13.58 -4.54
C SER A 155 -17.22 -15.00 -4.91
N TYR A 156 -16.64 -16.03 -4.32
CA TYR A 156 -17.04 -17.42 -4.53
C TYR A 156 -18.29 -17.76 -3.72
N VAL A 157 -18.38 -17.30 -2.50
CA VAL A 157 -19.54 -17.53 -1.61
C VAL A 157 -20.78 -16.86 -2.21
N GLU A 158 -20.66 -15.63 -2.69
CA GLU A 158 -21.75 -14.91 -3.35
C GLU A 158 -22.24 -15.63 -4.60
N ARG A 159 -21.32 -16.09 -5.46
CA ARG A 159 -21.67 -16.86 -6.66
C ARG A 159 -22.37 -18.17 -6.32
N PHE A 160 -21.94 -18.84 -5.27
CA PHE A 160 -22.58 -20.06 -4.81
C PHE A 160 -24.05 -19.81 -4.43
N PHE A 161 -24.32 -18.79 -3.61
CA PHE A 161 -25.69 -18.48 -3.18
C PHE A 161 -26.55 -17.95 -4.34
N LYS A 162 -26.00 -17.17 -5.26
CA LYS A 162 -26.71 -16.77 -6.49
C LYS A 162 -27.18 -17.95 -7.34
N LYS A 163 -26.47 -19.08 -7.33
CA LYS A 163 -26.87 -20.29 -8.06
C LYS A 163 -27.91 -21.15 -7.33
N VAL A 164 -27.92 -21.11 -6.00
CA VAL A 164 -28.76 -22.00 -5.18
C VAL A 164 -30.10 -21.35 -4.81
N ILE A 165 -30.11 -20.03 -4.64
CA ILE A 165 -31.29 -19.30 -4.19
C ILE A 165 -32.16 -18.90 -5.39
N PRO A 166 -33.47 -19.20 -5.38
CA PRO A 166 -34.37 -18.76 -6.42
C PRO A 166 -34.39 -17.22 -6.59
N ASP A 167 -34.57 -16.75 -7.83
CA ASP A 167 -34.51 -15.32 -8.19
C ASP A 167 -35.40 -14.43 -7.33
N THR A 168 -36.62 -14.94 -6.98
CA THR A 168 -37.60 -14.23 -6.16
C THR A 168 -37.07 -13.89 -4.74
N LEU A 169 -36.16 -14.70 -4.19
CA LEU A 169 -35.60 -14.54 -2.86
C LEU A 169 -34.14 -14.05 -2.89
N SER A 170 -33.53 -14.08 -4.06
CA SER A 170 -32.09 -13.84 -4.24
C SER A 170 -31.67 -12.44 -3.77
N THR A 171 -32.51 -11.42 -4.00
CA THR A 171 -32.21 -10.03 -3.61
C THR A 171 -31.96 -9.86 -2.10
N ILE A 172 -32.64 -10.66 -1.25
CA ILE A 172 -32.52 -10.56 0.20
C ILE A 172 -31.59 -11.63 0.75
N PHE A 173 -31.80 -12.88 0.35
CA PHE A 173 -31.10 -14.02 0.97
C PHE A 173 -29.68 -14.22 0.46
N THR A 174 -29.37 -13.87 -0.79
CA THR A 174 -28.00 -13.99 -1.29
C THR A 174 -27.00 -13.13 -0.51
N PRO A 175 -27.21 -11.79 -0.36
CA PRO A 175 -26.29 -10.98 0.43
C PRO A 175 -26.28 -11.37 1.91
N PHE A 176 -27.42 -11.69 2.50
CA PHE A 176 -27.51 -12.09 3.91
C PHE A 176 -26.71 -13.37 4.19
N LEU A 177 -26.93 -14.44 3.42
CA LEU A 177 -26.23 -15.71 3.60
C LEU A 177 -24.75 -15.59 3.23
N THR A 178 -24.43 -14.79 2.22
CA THR A 178 -23.03 -14.49 1.88
C THR A 178 -22.31 -13.90 3.09
N MET A 179 -22.88 -12.87 3.73
CA MET A 179 -22.25 -12.26 4.90
C MET A 179 -22.26 -13.19 6.12
N ALA A 180 -23.35 -13.95 6.35
CA ALA A 180 -23.42 -14.91 7.44
C ALA A 180 -22.27 -15.94 7.38
N VAL A 181 -21.91 -16.39 6.17
CA VAL A 181 -20.77 -17.30 5.94
C VAL A 181 -19.45 -16.56 5.98
N MET A 182 -19.38 -15.35 5.43
CA MET A 182 -18.14 -14.58 5.36
C MET A 182 -17.68 -14.04 6.72
N VAL A 183 -18.59 -13.73 7.64
CA VAL A 183 -18.25 -13.23 8.97
C VAL A 183 -17.26 -14.16 9.70
N PRO A 184 -17.53 -15.45 9.94
CA PRO A 184 -16.55 -16.32 10.59
C PRO A 184 -15.28 -16.52 9.75
N ILE A 185 -15.40 -16.63 8.43
CA ILE A 185 -14.24 -16.83 7.54
C ILE A 185 -13.31 -15.63 7.58
N ALA A 186 -13.86 -14.42 7.50
CA ALA A 186 -13.04 -13.20 7.50
C ALA A 186 -12.41 -12.96 8.87
N PHE A 187 -13.20 -12.96 9.96
CA PHE A 187 -12.68 -12.64 11.29
C PHE A 187 -11.78 -13.75 11.88
N CYS A 188 -12.15 -15.02 11.68
CA CYS A 188 -11.42 -16.13 12.33
C CYS A 188 -10.28 -16.70 11.47
N ALA A 189 -10.29 -16.47 10.14
CA ALA A 189 -9.31 -17.06 9.25
C ALA A 189 -8.55 -16.03 8.41
N LEU A 190 -9.23 -15.27 7.54
CA LEU A 190 -8.55 -14.49 6.51
C LEU A 190 -7.88 -13.23 7.05
N ALA A 191 -8.51 -12.53 7.99
CA ALA A 191 -7.92 -11.35 8.60
C ALA A 191 -6.73 -11.71 9.53
N PRO A 192 -6.85 -12.71 10.42
CA PRO A 192 -5.70 -13.23 11.17
C PRO A 192 -4.60 -13.80 10.29
N LEU A 193 -4.94 -14.51 9.20
CA LEU A 193 -3.96 -15.02 8.24
C LEU A 193 -3.16 -13.87 7.61
N GLY A 194 -3.84 -12.79 7.21
CA GLY A 194 -3.17 -11.59 6.72
C GLY A 194 -2.21 -10.98 7.75
N ALA A 195 -2.66 -10.86 9.00
CA ALA A 195 -1.83 -10.37 10.10
C ALA A 195 -0.67 -11.33 10.42
N PHE A 196 -0.94 -12.65 10.43
CA PHE A 196 0.10 -13.68 10.67
C PHE A 196 1.18 -13.65 9.59
N LEU A 197 0.80 -13.62 8.32
CA LEU A 197 1.76 -13.49 7.21
C LEU A 197 2.61 -12.25 7.39
N GLY A 198 2.00 -11.16 7.89
CA GLY A 198 2.66 -9.95 8.23
C GLY A 198 3.68 -10.05 9.32
N GLY A 199 3.26 -10.60 10.41
CA GLY A 199 4.14 -10.85 11.55
C GLY A 199 5.30 -11.78 11.19
N TYR A 200 5.02 -12.84 10.42
CA TYR A 200 6.05 -13.78 9.97
C TYR A 200 7.11 -13.10 9.07
N ILE A 201 6.66 -12.33 8.10
CA ILE A 201 7.57 -11.57 7.22
C ILE A 201 8.35 -10.53 8.04
N GLY A 202 7.65 -9.82 8.97
CA GLY A 202 8.28 -8.85 9.86
C GLY A 202 9.37 -9.47 10.73
N ASN A 203 9.06 -10.58 11.40
CA ASN A 203 10.03 -11.30 12.25
C ASN A 203 11.21 -11.87 11.44
N ALA A 204 10.97 -12.39 10.24
CA ALA A 204 12.04 -12.88 9.39
C ALA A 204 12.99 -11.73 8.97
N LEU A 205 12.44 -10.55 8.70
CA LEU A 205 13.24 -9.38 8.35
C LEU A 205 14.05 -8.85 9.55
N LEU A 206 13.48 -8.84 10.76
CA LEU A 206 14.20 -8.43 11.97
C LEU A 206 15.35 -9.39 12.29
N THR A 207 15.10 -10.69 12.24
CA THR A 207 16.14 -11.73 12.41
C THR A 207 17.25 -11.56 11.35
N PHE A 208 16.85 -11.24 10.12
CA PHE A 208 17.79 -10.95 9.06
C PHE A 208 18.61 -9.68 9.33
N GLY A 209 18.03 -8.67 9.97
CA GLY A 209 18.71 -7.44 10.40
C GLY A 209 19.84 -7.71 11.41
N ASP A 210 19.56 -8.55 12.39
CA ASP A 210 20.54 -8.92 13.42
C ASP A 210 21.72 -9.72 12.85
N VAL A 211 21.47 -10.59 11.86
CA VAL A 211 22.51 -11.45 11.24
C VAL A 211 23.18 -10.77 10.06
N GLY A 212 22.46 -9.99 9.28
CA GLY A 212 22.89 -9.45 7.99
C GLY A 212 23.64 -8.12 8.04
N GLY A 213 23.64 -7.40 9.17
CA GLY A 213 24.34 -6.13 9.33
C GLY A 213 24.00 -5.12 8.22
N PHE A 214 25.03 -4.58 7.54
CA PHE A 214 24.84 -3.58 6.48
C PHE A 214 24.05 -4.09 5.27
N LEU A 215 24.12 -5.39 4.95
CA LEU A 215 23.34 -6.01 3.89
C LEU A 215 21.85 -6.08 4.26
N ALA A 216 21.53 -6.24 5.53
CA ALA A 216 20.13 -6.26 5.98
C ALA A 216 19.44 -4.93 5.68
N VAL A 217 20.09 -3.80 5.95
CA VAL A 217 19.56 -2.47 5.62
C VAL A 217 19.27 -2.37 4.12
N ALA A 218 20.21 -2.85 3.27
CA ALA A 218 20.05 -2.84 1.83
C ALA A 218 18.86 -3.68 1.35
N VAL A 219 18.71 -4.89 1.89
CA VAL A 219 17.62 -5.80 1.50
C VAL A 219 16.27 -5.30 1.98
N VAL A 220 16.19 -4.79 3.21
CA VAL A 220 14.93 -4.20 3.71
C VAL A 220 14.56 -2.96 2.91
N ALA A 221 15.52 -2.10 2.57
CA ALA A 221 15.28 -0.94 1.70
C ALA A 221 14.79 -1.34 0.31
N ALA A 222 15.28 -2.44 -0.26
CA ALA A 222 14.79 -2.97 -1.53
C ALA A 222 13.37 -3.51 -1.46
N LEU A 223 12.98 -4.09 -0.32
CA LEU A 223 11.69 -4.77 -0.14
C LEU A 223 10.63 -3.89 0.53
N TRP A 224 11.01 -2.79 1.15
CA TRP A 224 10.15 -1.95 1.98
C TRP A 224 8.85 -1.52 1.30
N GLU A 225 8.93 -1.02 0.08
CA GLU A 225 7.76 -0.53 -0.65
C GLU A 225 6.78 -1.68 -1.00
N PHE A 226 7.26 -2.91 -1.16
CA PHE A 226 6.39 -4.09 -1.28
C PHE A 226 5.68 -4.40 0.05
N LEU A 227 6.35 -4.16 1.18
CA LEU A 227 5.74 -4.26 2.50
C LEU A 227 4.72 -3.14 2.74
N VAL A 228 4.98 -1.93 2.23
CA VAL A 228 4.02 -0.81 2.26
C VAL A 228 2.74 -1.20 1.53
N MET A 229 2.84 -1.75 0.32
CA MET A 229 1.68 -2.17 -0.47
C MET A 229 0.82 -3.23 0.22
N THR A 230 1.41 -4.05 1.06
CA THR A 230 0.70 -5.09 1.82
C THR A 230 0.24 -4.62 3.21
N GLY A 231 0.64 -3.41 3.63
CA GLY A 231 0.42 -2.90 4.99
C GLY A 231 1.34 -3.52 6.05
N MET A 232 2.27 -4.39 5.64
CA MET A 232 3.13 -5.16 6.54
C MET A 232 4.21 -4.31 7.20
N HIS A 233 4.60 -3.20 6.57
CA HIS A 233 5.57 -2.25 7.09
C HIS A 233 5.17 -1.71 8.47
N GLN A 234 3.87 -1.62 8.80
CA GLN A 234 3.39 -1.13 10.10
C GLN A 234 3.92 -1.97 11.27
N VAL A 235 3.99 -3.28 11.10
CA VAL A 235 4.55 -4.19 12.13
C VAL A 235 6.01 -3.85 12.38
N LEU A 236 6.79 -3.63 11.31
CA LEU A 236 8.20 -3.25 11.42
C LEU A 236 8.39 -1.90 12.08
N ILE A 237 7.53 -0.93 11.78
CA ILE A 237 7.54 0.41 12.41
C ILE A 237 7.35 0.31 13.92
N VAL A 238 6.40 -0.50 14.40
CA VAL A 238 6.18 -0.68 15.85
C VAL A 238 7.45 -1.21 16.54
N PHE A 239 8.11 -2.20 15.95
CA PHE A 239 9.38 -2.72 16.49
C PHE A 239 10.50 -1.69 16.43
N ALA A 240 10.60 -0.94 15.34
CA ALA A 240 11.60 0.12 15.19
C ALA A 240 11.41 1.24 16.20
N ILE A 241 10.17 1.65 16.49
CA ILE A 241 9.86 2.62 17.53
C ILE A 241 10.30 2.10 18.90
N SER A 242 9.99 0.84 19.22
CA SER A 242 10.40 0.22 20.47
C SER A 242 11.92 0.18 20.61
N ALA A 243 12.63 -0.21 19.56
CA ALA A 243 14.10 -0.22 19.52
C ALA A 243 14.68 1.19 19.66
N MET A 244 14.08 2.18 18.99
CA MET A 244 14.52 3.57 19.07
C MET A 244 14.31 4.17 20.47
N MET A 245 13.20 3.82 21.15
CA MET A 245 12.97 4.24 22.54
C MET A 245 13.98 3.65 23.51
N THR A 246 14.46 2.43 23.25
CA THR A 246 15.44 1.74 24.11
C THR A 246 16.87 2.21 23.83
N ASN A 247 17.24 2.37 22.56
CA ASN A 247 18.61 2.59 22.11
C ASN A 247 18.90 4.05 21.72
N GLY A 248 17.87 4.89 21.62
CA GLY A 248 17.97 6.28 21.15
C GLY A 248 18.15 6.44 19.64
N VAL A 249 18.24 5.33 18.88
CA VAL A 249 18.48 5.31 17.43
C VAL A 249 17.93 4.05 16.81
N ASP A 250 17.46 4.16 15.58
CA ASP A 250 17.20 3.01 14.69
C ASP A 250 18.20 3.01 13.54
N ASN A 251 19.05 2.00 13.49
CA ASN A 251 20.05 1.81 12.44
C ASN A 251 19.58 0.83 11.35
N PHE A 252 18.34 0.38 11.39
CA PHE A 252 17.89 -0.72 10.55
C PHE A 252 16.57 -0.41 9.83
N VAL A 253 15.42 -0.49 10.52
CA VAL A 253 14.10 -0.52 9.88
C VAL A 253 13.69 0.85 9.33
N LEU A 254 13.67 1.89 10.18
CA LEU A 254 13.30 3.25 9.75
C LEU A 254 14.32 3.83 8.78
N THR A 255 15.61 3.52 9.02
CA THR A 255 16.69 3.91 8.13
C THR A 255 16.51 3.28 6.75
N ALA A 256 16.26 1.97 6.67
CA ALA A 256 15.98 1.28 5.41
C ALA A 256 14.72 1.80 4.71
N GLY A 257 13.64 2.00 5.47
CA GLY A 257 12.38 2.55 4.98
C GLY A 257 12.53 3.93 4.37
N GLY A 258 13.37 4.80 4.99
CA GLY A 258 13.69 6.11 4.45
C GLY A 258 14.28 6.04 3.04
N TYR A 259 15.28 5.20 2.80
CA TYR A 259 15.91 5.05 1.48
C TYR A 259 14.99 4.43 0.44
N ALA A 260 14.14 3.49 0.84
CA ALA A 260 13.12 2.93 -0.03
C ALA A 260 12.13 3.98 -0.51
N THR A 261 11.69 4.85 0.40
CA THR A 261 10.80 5.98 0.08
C THR A 261 11.44 6.93 -0.94
N TRP A 262 12.72 7.28 -0.76
CA TRP A 262 13.45 8.09 -1.74
C TRP A 262 13.62 7.37 -3.08
N ALA A 263 13.78 6.05 -3.09
CA ALA A 263 13.80 5.26 -4.32
C ALA A 263 12.44 5.28 -5.04
N ALA A 264 11.31 5.25 -4.31
CA ALA A 264 9.99 5.38 -4.89
C ALA A 264 9.78 6.77 -5.53
N PHE A 265 10.29 7.85 -4.92
CA PHE A 265 10.32 9.17 -5.54
C PHE A 265 11.16 9.15 -6.84
N GLY A 266 12.32 8.49 -6.82
CA GLY A 266 13.17 8.31 -7.99
C GLY A 266 12.46 7.56 -9.12
N MET A 267 11.70 6.52 -8.80
CA MET A 267 10.89 5.79 -9.78
C MET A 267 9.88 6.72 -10.48
N ALA A 268 9.14 7.53 -9.70
CA ALA A 268 8.18 8.49 -10.25
C ALA A 268 8.87 9.55 -11.11
N LEU A 269 10.01 10.08 -10.66
CA LEU A 269 10.82 11.04 -11.41
C LEU A 269 11.33 10.46 -12.72
N GLY A 270 11.89 9.24 -12.71
CA GLY A 270 12.34 8.54 -13.90
C GLY A 270 11.22 8.30 -14.91
N ALA A 271 10.04 7.96 -14.43
CA ALA A 271 8.83 7.82 -15.24
C ALA A 271 8.42 9.15 -15.87
N PHE A 272 8.35 10.22 -15.08
CA PHE A 272 8.09 11.58 -15.60
C PHE A 272 9.04 11.99 -16.71
N LEU A 273 10.32 11.73 -16.55
CA LEU A 273 11.33 12.11 -17.54
C LEU A 273 11.24 11.26 -18.82
N ARG A 274 10.84 10.00 -18.73
CA ARG A 274 10.86 9.05 -19.86
C ARG A 274 9.57 8.96 -20.65
N LEU A 275 8.42 9.04 -19.99
CA LEU A 275 7.11 8.87 -20.64
C LEU A 275 6.85 9.98 -21.67
N ARG A 276 6.26 9.58 -22.80
CA ARG A 276 5.94 10.47 -23.93
C ARG A 276 4.48 10.92 -23.95
N ASN A 277 3.57 10.05 -23.51
CA ASN A 277 2.16 10.40 -23.37
C ASN A 277 1.99 11.53 -22.35
N LYS A 278 1.38 12.66 -22.75
CA LYS A 278 1.24 13.85 -21.92
C LYS A 278 0.47 13.60 -20.61
N ASN A 279 -0.58 12.77 -20.67
CA ASN A 279 -1.40 12.45 -19.51
C ASN A 279 -0.62 11.60 -18.51
N GLU A 280 0.05 10.54 -18.97
CA GLU A 280 0.89 9.68 -18.15
C GLU A 280 2.08 10.44 -17.53
N LYS A 281 2.67 11.32 -18.31
CA LYS A 281 3.75 12.19 -17.85
C LYS A 281 3.27 13.14 -16.74
N ALA A 282 2.11 13.74 -16.89
CA ALA A 282 1.51 14.62 -15.88
C ALA A 282 1.18 13.84 -14.59
N LEU A 283 0.64 12.62 -14.72
CA LEU A 283 0.39 11.74 -13.59
C LEU A 283 1.70 11.37 -12.86
N ALA A 284 2.74 10.98 -13.60
CA ALA A 284 4.04 10.63 -13.01
C ALA A 284 4.67 11.82 -12.26
N LEU A 285 4.52 13.06 -12.79
CA LEU A 285 4.91 14.27 -12.08
C LEU A 285 4.10 14.47 -10.80
N GLY A 286 2.79 14.26 -10.87
CA GLY A 286 1.92 14.31 -9.69
C GLY A 286 2.33 13.29 -8.60
N TYR A 287 2.71 12.08 -9.00
CA TYR A 287 3.22 11.06 -8.08
C TYR A 287 4.55 11.47 -7.44
N PHE A 288 5.46 12.05 -8.23
CA PHE A 288 6.73 12.56 -7.70
C PHE A 288 6.51 13.69 -6.69
N ILE A 289 5.66 14.68 -7.04
CA ILE A 289 5.35 15.81 -6.14
C ILE A 289 4.66 15.32 -4.87
N SER A 290 3.66 14.44 -4.99
CA SER A 290 2.97 13.83 -3.86
C SER A 290 3.93 13.06 -2.95
N GLY A 291 4.90 12.36 -3.52
CA GLY A 291 5.94 11.65 -2.78
C GLY A 291 6.89 12.61 -2.08
N ILE A 292 7.60 13.43 -2.85
CA ILE A 292 8.70 14.25 -2.30
C ILE A 292 8.22 15.30 -1.29
N LEU A 293 7.01 15.86 -1.48
CA LEU A 293 6.45 16.85 -0.56
C LEU A 293 5.51 16.22 0.49
N GLY A 294 4.68 15.26 0.11
CA GLY A 294 3.68 14.65 0.98
C GLY A 294 4.16 13.40 1.71
N GLY A 295 5.23 12.75 1.24
CA GLY A 295 5.75 11.52 1.81
C GLY A 295 4.89 10.29 1.52
N VAL A 296 4.10 10.33 0.44
CA VAL A 296 3.16 9.27 0.07
C VAL A 296 3.66 8.59 -1.20
N THR A 297 4.03 7.31 -1.09
CA THR A 297 4.63 6.53 -2.18
C THR A 297 3.61 5.71 -2.97
N GLU A 298 2.46 5.39 -2.38
CA GLU A 298 1.44 4.51 -2.96
C GLU A 298 0.97 4.94 -4.36
N PRO A 299 0.74 6.23 -4.67
CA PRO A 299 0.37 6.64 -6.03
C PRO A 299 1.43 6.27 -7.07
N ALA A 300 2.72 6.40 -6.73
CA ALA A 300 3.82 6.00 -7.60
C ALA A 300 3.90 4.48 -7.75
N LEU A 301 3.73 3.73 -6.65
CA LEU A 301 3.76 2.27 -6.65
C LEU A 301 2.67 1.71 -7.56
N TYR A 302 1.44 2.20 -7.43
CA TYR A 302 0.32 1.69 -8.22
C TYR A 302 0.29 2.29 -9.62
N GLY A 303 0.56 3.59 -9.77
CA GLY A 303 0.48 4.30 -11.05
C GLY A 303 1.64 4.03 -12.01
N VAL A 304 2.84 3.80 -11.49
CA VAL A 304 4.03 3.49 -12.28
C VAL A 304 4.44 2.04 -12.10
N GLY A 305 4.67 1.61 -10.87
CA GLY A 305 5.21 0.30 -10.56
C GLY A 305 4.32 -0.84 -11.06
N PHE A 306 3.05 -0.90 -10.65
CA PHE A 306 2.11 -1.94 -11.08
C PHE A 306 1.77 -1.86 -12.56
N LYS A 307 1.63 -0.64 -13.08
CA LYS A 307 1.25 -0.43 -14.47
C LYS A 307 2.31 -0.97 -15.43
N TYR A 308 3.58 -0.64 -15.20
CA TYR A 308 4.69 -0.97 -16.11
C TYR A 308 5.57 -2.12 -15.63
N LYS A 309 5.50 -2.52 -14.37
CA LYS A 309 6.19 -3.63 -13.69
C LYS A 309 7.72 -3.48 -13.59
N ARG A 310 8.42 -3.14 -14.68
CA ARG A 310 9.87 -2.93 -14.69
C ARG A 310 10.36 -1.83 -13.75
N PRO A 311 9.64 -0.69 -13.58
CA PRO A 311 10.03 0.34 -12.62
C PRO A 311 10.14 -0.17 -11.18
N PHE A 312 9.40 -1.21 -10.78
CA PHE A 312 9.57 -1.82 -9.46
C PHE A 312 10.97 -2.37 -9.24
N VAL A 313 11.55 -3.01 -10.26
CA VAL A 313 12.92 -3.53 -10.17
C VAL A 313 13.91 -2.37 -10.04
N ALA A 314 13.71 -1.31 -10.81
CA ALA A 314 14.52 -0.10 -10.72
C ALA A 314 14.45 0.55 -9.33
N MET A 315 13.25 0.65 -8.76
CA MET A 315 13.02 1.15 -7.41
C MET A 315 13.70 0.26 -6.36
N ALA A 316 13.51 -1.05 -6.44
CA ALA A 316 14.13 -1.99 -5.50
C ALA A 316 15.67 -1.91 -5.53
N ILE A 317 16.26 -1.79 -6.72
CA ILE A 317 17.72 -1.61 -6.86
C ILE A 317 18.13 -0.24 -6.28
N GLY A 318 17.38 0.83 -6.55
CA GLY A 318 17.66 2.14 -5.98
C GLY A 318 17.62 2.13 -4.45
N GLY A 319 16.58 1.53 -3.86
CA GLY A 319 16.47 1.33 -2.42
C GLY A 319 17.61 0.48 -1.86
N PHE A 320 17.94 -0.62 -2.55
CA PHE A 320 19.09 -1.47 -2.19
C PHE A 320 20.40 -0.68 -2.13
N LEU A 321 20.70 0.12 -3.15
CA LEU A 321 21.96 0.89 -3.20
C LEU A 321 22.02 1.98 -2.13
N GLY A 322 20.91 2.70 -1.89
CA GLY A 322 20.82 3.67 -0.80
C GLY A 322 20.98 3.02 0.57
N GLY A 323 20.26 1.91 0.81
CA GLY A 323 20.35 1.13 2.03
C GLY A 323 21.72 0.49 2.24
N LEU A 324 22.37 0.01 1.17
CA LEU A 324 23.73 -0.51 1.21
C LEU A 324 24.74 0.55 1.64
N TYR A 325 24.63 1.76 1.05
CA TYR A 325 25.47 2.88 1.43
C TYR A 325 25.27 3.24 2.90
N ALA A 326 24.01 3.32 3.34
CA ALA A 326 23.67 3.65 4.73
C ALA A 326 24.19 2.60 5.71
N GLY A 327 24.04 1.32 5.38
CA GLY A 327 24.56 0.23 6.20
C GLY A 327 26.08 0.25 6.33
N LEU A 328 26.80 0.51 5.22
CA LEU A 328 28.26 0.62 5.21
C LEU A 328 28.78 1.85 5.98
N THR A 329 28.03 2.95 5.97
CA THR A 329 28.39 4.19 6.66
C THR A 329 27.77 4.31 8.05
N HIS A 330 27.10 3.25 8.51
CA HIS A 330 26.42 3.17 9.82
C HIS A 330 25.47 4.35 10.09
N VAL A 331 24.72 4.77 9.07
CA VAL A 331 23.69 5.80 9.22
C VAL A 331 22.57 5.29 10.12
N GLY A 332 22.18 6.11 11.09
CA GLY A 332 21.05 5.85 11.97
C GLY A 332 20.01 6.97 11.91
N THR A 333 18.76 6.59 12.09
CA THR A 333 17.61 7.49 12.26
C THR A 333 17.38 7.72 13.74
N TYR A 334 17.48 8.97 14.19
CA TYR A 334 17.37 9.38 15.59
C TYR A 334 16.02 10.00 15.94
N VAL A 335 15.33 10.52 14.94
CA VAL A 335 14.02 11.16 15.11
C VAL A 335 13.04 10.55 14.11
N MET A 336 11.92 10.11 14.64
CA MET A 336 10.81 9.68 13.81
C MET A 336 10.12 10.92 13.22
N GLY A 337 10.34 11.16 11.95
CA GLY A 337 9.89 12.37 11.24
C GLY A 337 8.94 12.08 10.09
N ALA A 338 8.75 13.11 9.28
CA ALA A 338 7.99 13.00 8.04
C ALA A 338 8.66 12.00 7.07
N THR A 339 7.86 11.35 6.25
CA THR A 339 8.31 10.41 5.21
C THR A 339 8.60 11.10 3.87
N ASN A 340 8.59 12.44 3.84
CA ASN A 340 8.89 13.28 2.67
C ASN A 340 10.38 13.69 2.64
N PHE A 341 10.73 14.71 1.86
CA PHE A 341 12.10 15.21 1.79
C PHE A 341 12.65 15.69 3.13
N LEU A 342 11.80 16.05 4.10
CA LEU A 342 12.22 16.38 5.47
C LEU A 342 12.68 15.15 6.28
N SER A 343 12.51 13.94 5.76
CA SER A 343 13.01 12.72 6.42
C SER A 343 14.50 12.79 6.72
N VAL A 344 15.26 13.59 5.96
CA VAL A 344 16.68 13.85 6.20
C VAL A 344 16.97 14.47 7.58
N LEU A 345 15.99 15.16 8.16
CA LEU A 345 16.11 15.73 9.52
C LEU A 345 16.20 14.64 10.60
N GLY A 346 15.70 13.44 10.31
CA GLY A 346 15.84 12.27 11.17
C GLY A 346 17.31 11.86 11.43
N TYR A 347 18.23 12.28 10.57
CA TYR A 347 19.66 11.96 10.68
C TYR A 347 20.47 13.00 11.47
N VAL A 348 19.91 14.18 11.75
CA VAL A 348 20.63 15.33 12.33
C VAL A 348 21.23 15.04 13.71
N SER A 349 20.46 14.40 14.58
CA SER A 349 20.89 14.11 15.96
C SER A 349 22.07 13.14 16.06
N GLY A 350 22.39 12.42 14.99
CA GLY A 350 23.59 11.58 14.87
C GLY A 350 24.87 12.34 14.54
N GLY A 351 24.79 13.68 14.48
CA GLY A 351 25.93 14.55 14.14
C GLY A 351 26.12 14.74 12.64
N THR A 352 27.06 15.63 12.29
CA THR A 352 27.28 16.07 10.90
C THR A 352 27.61 14.93 9.95
N GLY A 353 28.41 13.95 10.39
CA GLY A 353 28.78 12.79 9.57
C GLY A 353 27.58 11.91 9.24
N ASN A 354 26.71 11.63 10.22
CA ASN A 354 25.49 10.86 10.04
C ASN A 354 24.52 11.59 9.11
N MET A 355 24.35 12.90 9.28
CA MET A 355 23.49 13.72 8.42
C MET A 355 23.98 13.74 6.96
N ILE A 356 25.29 13.98 6.73
CA ILE A 356 25.86 14.01 5.39
C ILE A 356 25.69 12.65 4.71
N ASN A 357 26.06 11.55 5.37
CA ASN A 357 25.91 10.21 4.83
C ASN A 357 24.46 9.85 4.61
N GLY A 358 23.56 10.24 5.52
CA GLY A 358 22.10 10.07 5.35
C GLY A 358 21.59 10.73 4.08
N CYS A 359 21.96 12.00 3.85
CA CYS A 359 21.59 12.74 2.63
C CYS A 359 22.19 12.11 1.37
N ILE A 360 23.46 11.70 1.39
CA ILE A 360 24.10 11.02 0.25
C ILE A 360 23.36 9.74 -0.09
N GLY A 361 23.01 8.92 0.91
CA GLY A 361 22.23 7.70 0.71
C GLY A 361 20.86 7.98 0.07
N CYS A 362 20.16 9.03 0.49
CA CYS A 362 18.90 9.48 -0.13
C CYS A 362 19.09 9.86 -1.61
N VAL A 363 20.14 10.61 -1.93
CA VAL A 363 20.46 11.00 -3.32
C VAL A 363 20.81 9.76 -4.16
N ILE A 364 21.56 8.81 -3.61
CA ILE A 364 21.88 7.53 -4.27
C ILE A 364 20.60 6.75 -4.57
N ALA A 365 19.72 6.59 -3.58
CA ALA A 365 18.46 5.85 -3.74
C ALA A 365 17.57 6.47 -4.82
N LEU A 366 17.35 7.78 -4.75
CA LEU A 366 16.56 8.54 -5.72
C LEU A 366 17.19 8.51 -7.11
N GLY A 367 18.48 8.84 -7.20
CA GLY A 367 19.18 8.95 -8.47
C GLY A 367 19.31 7.62 -9.20
N ALA A 368 19.68 6.54 -8.49
CA ALA A 368 19.76 5.21 -9.07
C ALA A 368 18.39 4.71 -9.54
N SER A 369 17.34 4.86 -8.71
CA SER A 369 15.99 4.49 -9.10
C SER A 369 15.49 5.29 -10.30
N ALA A 370 15.73 6.61 -10.32
CA ALA A 370 15.32 7.46 -11.44
C ALA A 370 16.06 7.09 -12.74
N ALA A 371 17.37 6.91 -12.68
CA ALA A 371 18.17 6.51 -13.85
C ALA A 371 17.76 5.13 -14.38
N LEU A 372 17.65 4.14 -13.52
CA LEU A 372 17.23 2.79 -13.92
C LEU A 372 15.79 2.78 -14.47
N THR A 373 14.87 3.53 -13.88
CA THR A 373 13.52 3.67 -14.40
C THR A 373 13.53 4.35 -15.77
N TYR A 374 14.32 5.40 -15.95
CA TYR A 374 14.43 6.09 -17.23
C TYR A 374 14.97 5.19 -18.35
N PHE A 375 16.04 4.44 -18.10
CA PHE A 375 16.69 3.65 -19.14
C PHE A 375 16.05 2.27 -19.35
N PHE A 376 15.57 1.63 -18.30
CA PHE A 376 15.13 0.23 -18.33
C PHE A 376 13.68 0.01 -17.88
N GLY A 377 13.00 1.03 -17.34
CA GLY A 377 11.67 0.89 -16.76
C GLY A 377 10.55 0.67 -17.78
N PHE A 378 10.77 0.98 -19.06
CA PHE A 378 9.71 0.97 -20.07
C PHE A 378 10.13 0.16 -21.30
N THR A 379 9.15 -0.54 -21.89
CA THR A 379 9.29 -1.19 -23.20
C THR A 379 9.02 -0.18 -24.33
N ALA A 380 9.34 -0.56 -25.57
CA ALA A 380 9.00 0.28 -26.73
C ALA A 380 7.49 0.52 -26.83
N ALA A 381 6.67 -0.49 -26.54
CA ALA A 381 5.22 -0.39 -26.55
C ALA A 381 4.66 0.59 -25.48
N ASP A 382 5.31 0.69 -24.31
CA ASP A 382 4.92 1.63 -23.26
C ASP A 382 5.19 3.10 -23.63
N LEU A 383 6.03 3.33 -24.63
CA LEU A 383 6.48 4.67 -25.07
C LEU A 383 5.76 5.14 -26.34
N GLU A 384 4.95 4.31 -26.98
CA GLU A 384 4.17 4.70 -28.13
C GLU A 384 3.06 5.67 -27.70
N PRO A 385 2.85 6.78 -28.45
CA PRO A 385 1.69 7.63 -28.22
C PRO A 385 0.44 6.83 -28.50
N GLU A 386 -0.54 6.89 -27.61
CA GLU A 386 -1.86 6.32 -27.81
C GLU A 386 -2.39 6.84 -29.14
N THR A 387 -2.48 5.99 -30.16
CA THR A 387 -3.16 6.32 -31.41
C THR A 387 -4.61 6.59 -31.03
N ALA A 388 -5.03 7.85 -31.14
CA ALA A 388 -6.40 8.25 -30.97
C ALA A 388 -7.26 7.36 -31.84
N THR A 389 -7.91 6.36 -31.24
CA THR A 389 -9.05 5.68 -31.87
C THR A 389 -10.16 6.72 -31.94
N VAL A 390 -10.33 7.26 -33.16
CA VAL A 390 -11.42 8.15 -33.56
C VAL A 390 -12.74 7.39 -33.47
#